data_b0b4cc06a83be827a8588e79bb8b9f74
#
_entry.id   b0b4cc06a83be827a8588e79bb8b9f74
#
_cell.length_a   1.000
_cell.length_b   1.000
_cell.length_c   1.000
_cell.angle_alpha   90.00
_cell.angle_beta   90.00
_cell.angle_gamma   90.00
#
_symmetry.space_group_name_H-M   'P 1'
#
loop_
_entity.id
_entity.type
_entity.pdbx_description
1 polymer ?
#
loop_
_entity_poly.entity_id
_entity_poly.type
_entity_poly.pdbx_seq_one_letter_code
_entity_poly.pdbx_strand_id
1 'polypeptide(L)'
;MHPRTEGDEADLQAARDTKVTFSRGRLTIRTPKAAGRRGDSGSVAIEVRLPNGSRVNGSAATGDFTADGSLGECTLATMDGDIRLDRTGPARLRTERGDVTAKRIDGMAEIVTGSGQVRVDEIDGAAEIKNSNGNTWIDQVTGALHLKVANGNIFVGQAHADVASKSANGDTRIEQVTRGRVDLQTRTGDLEIGINLGTAALLDVNCQAGTVHNALGASDGPDKGAQTVRVRARTGAGDIVIRRAQPV
;
A
#
# COMPACT_ATOMS: atom_id res chain seq x y z
N MET A 1 2.33 12.08 -27.18
CA MET A 1 1.93 10.67 -27.36
C MET A 1 2.83 10.09 -28.43
N HIS A 2 3.42 8.97 -28.13
CA HIS A 2 4.37 8.32 -29.04
C HIS A 2 3.99 6.84 -29.16
N PRO A 3 4.20 6.19 -30.30
CA PRO A 3 4.14 4.73 -30.38
C PRO A 3 5.16 4.17 -29.39
N ARG A 4 4.83 3.07 -28.72
CA ARG A 4 5.75 2.45 -27.75
C ARG A 4 6.99 1.91 -28.47
N THR A 5 6.83 1.41 -29.69
CA THR A 5 7.89 0.91 -30.54
C THR A 5 7.92 1.72 -31.83
N GLU A 6 9.03 2.42 -32.08
CA GLU A 6 9.19 3.13 -33.35
C GLU A 6 9.23 2.14 -34.52
N GLY A 7 8.37 2.36 -35.52
CA GLY A 7 8.26 1.51 -36.70
C GLY A 7 7.22 0.39 -36.61
N ASP A 8 6.57 0.17 -35.49
CA ASP A 8 5.44 -0.77 -35.39
C ASP A 8 4.15 -0.09 -35.92
N GLU A 9 3.56 -0.67 -36.93
CA GLU A 9 2.39 -0.10 -37.62
C GLU A 9 1.13 -0.12 -36.72
N ALA A 10 0.99 -1.12 -35.86
CA ALA A 10 -0.11 -1.22 -34.90
C ALA A 10 0.00 -0.13 -33.83
N ASP A 11 1.20 0.12 -33.29
CA ASP A 11 1.49 1.18 -32.33
C ASP A 11 1.25 2.58 -32.93
N LEU A 12 1.68 2.78 -34.18
CA LEU A 12 1.44 4.02 -34.92
C LEU A 12 -0.07 4.26 -35.14
N GLN A 13 -0.80 3.22 -35.52
CA GLN A 13 -2.25 3.33 -35.70
C GLN A 13 -2.96 3.60 -34.38
N ALA A 14 -2.60 2.91 -33.29
CA ALA A 14 -3.16 3.14 -31.97
C ALA A 14 -2.90 4.59 -31.49
N ALA A 15 -1.71 5.12 -31.75
CA ALA A 15 -1.38 6.50 -31.41
C ALA A 15 -2.22 7.51 -32.21
N ARG A 16 -2.46 7.25 -33.50
CA ARG A 16 -3.32 8.10 -34.38
C ARG A 16 -4.78 8.06 -33.96
N ASP A 17 -5.27 6.89 -33.55
CA ASP A 17 -6.67 6.68 -33.16
C ASP A 17 -6.95 7.12 -31.71
N THR A 18 -5.92 7.49 -30.96
CA THR A 18 -6.06 8.00 -29.60
C THR A 18 -6.73 9.38 -29.62
N LYS A 19 -7.88 9.49 -28.99
CA LYS A 19 -8.65 10.73 -28.91
C LYS A 19 -8.27 11.54 -27.68
N VAL A 20 -7.93 12.80 -27.88
CA VAL A 20 -7.65 13.76 -26.81
C VAL A 20 -8.67 14.88 -26.90
N THR A 21 -9.34 15.16 -25.80
CA THR A 21 -10.29 16.26 -25.69
C THR A 21 -10.01 17.07 -24.43
N PHE A 22 -10.06 18.38 -24.56
CA PHE A 22 -9.97 19.29 -23.42
C PHE A 22 -11.21 20.18 -23.37
N SER A 23 -11.94 20.11 -22.28
CA SER A 23 -13.14 20.92 -22.07
C SER A 23 -13.36 21.19 -20.60
N ARG A 24 -13.69 22.42 -20.25
CA ARG A 24 -14.01 22.86 -18.89
C ARG A 24 -12.96 22.45 -17.85
N GLY A 25 -11.68 22.59 -18.17
CA GLY A 25 -10.57 22.24 -17.28
C GLY A 25 -10.32 20.73 -17.14
N ARG A 26 -10.99 19.89 -17.94
CA ARG A 26 -10.81 18.43 -17.95
C ARG A 26 -10.12 17.99 -19.23
N LEU A 27 -8.97 17.35 -19.10
CA LEU A 27 -8.31 16.62 -20.15
C LEU A 27 -8.82 15.17 -20.13
N THR A 28 -9.29 14.70 -21.29
CA THR A 28 -9.71 13.30 -21.46
C THR A 28 -8.92 12.67 -22.58
N ILE A 29 -8.27 11.56 -22.29
CA ILE A 29 -7.49 10.77 -23.25
C ILE A 29 -8.15 9.38 -23.34
N ARG A 30 -8.45 8.93 -24.54
CA ARG A 30 -9.04 7.63 -24.80
C ARG A 30 -8.26 6.93 -25.90
N THR A 31 -7.61 5.85 -25.56
CA THR A 31 -6.99 4.94 -26.52
C THR A 31 -8.06 4.06 -27.17
N PRO A 32 -7.88 3.61 -28.41
CA PRO A 32 -8.76 2.65 -29.03
C PRO A 32 -8.82 1.36 -28.19
N LYS A 33 -10.00 0.76 -28.15
CA LYS A 33 -10.10 -0.60 -27.57
C LYS A 33 -9.38 -1.54 -28.51
N ALA A 34 -8.67 -2.51 -27.93
CA ALA A 34 -8.08 -3.60 -28.72
C ALA A 34 -9.18 -4.29 -29.54
N ALA A 35 -9.21 -4.00 -30.82
CA ALA A 35 -10.15 -4.63 -31.76
C ALA A 35 -9.40 -5.78 -32.43
N GLY A 36 -9.52 -7.02 -31.91
CA GLY A 36 -8.92 -8.14 -32.57
C GLY A 36 -8.47 -9.28 -31.67
N ARG A 37 -8.13 -10.41 -32.28
CA ARG A 37 -7.53 -11.58 -31.62
C ARG A 37 -6.21 -11.19 -30.95
N ARG A 38 -5.83 -11.89 -29.86
CA ARG A 38 -4.56 -11.75 -29.15
C ARG A 38 -3.40 -11.55 -30.15
N GLY A 39 -2.80 -10.37 -30.15
CA GLY A 39 -1.57 -10.08 -30.92
C GLY A 39 -1.56 -8.74 -31.68
N ASP A 40 -2.72 -8.14 -32.00
CA ASP A 40 -2.80 -6.97 -32.90
C ASP A 40 -3.14 -5.65 -32.20
N SER A 41 -2.90 -5.55 -30.92
CA SER A 41 -3.21 -4.33 -30.16
C SER A 41 -1.99 -3.45 -30.05
N GLY A 42 -1.93 -2.36 -30.79
CA GLY A 42 -0.86 -1.38 -30.65
C GLY A 42 -0.80 -0.78 -29.26
N SER A 43 0.39 -0.48 -28.81
CA SER A 43 0.70 0.13 -27.51
C SER A 43 1.05 1.61 -27.68
N VAL A 44 0.55 2.48 -26.79
CA VAL A 44 0.76 3.92 -26.85
C VAL A 44 1.39 4.41 -25.57
N ALA A 45 2.50 5.12 -25.68
CA ALA A 45 3.07 5.88 -24.57
C ALA A 45 2.41 7.25 -24.49
N ILE A 46 1.85 7.58 -23.34
CA ILE A 46 1.11 8.83 -23.11
C ILE A 46 1.83 9.62 -22.02
N GLU A 47 2.44 10.73 -22.40
CA GLU A 47 2.99 11.71 -21.45
C GLU A 47 2.02 12.88 -21.31
N VAL A 48 1.70 13.23 -20.07
CA VAL A 48 0.82 14.36 -19.75
C VAL A 48 1.48 15.24 -18.70
N ARG A 49 1.61 16.52 -18.99
CA ARG A 49 2.08 17.51 -18.03
C ARG A 49 0.89 18.22 -17.43
N LEU A 50 0.78 18.14 -16.10
CA LEU A 50 -0.34 18.68 -15.33
C LEU A 50 0.17 19.69 -14.28
N PRO A 51 -0.60 20.70 -13.92
CA PRO A 51 -0.33 21.49 -12.74
C PRO A 51 -0.31 20.62 -11.47
N ASN A 52 0.52 20.98 -10.48
CA ASN A 52 0.52 20.32 -9.18
C ASN A 52 -0.88 20.35 -8.56
N GLY A 53 -1.23 19.28 -7.84
CA GLY A 53 -2.55 19.15 -7.22
C GLY A 53 -3.67 18.77 -8.19
N SER A 54 -3.37 18.47 -9.45
CA SER A 54 -4.37 18.01 -10.42
C SER A 54 -4.95 16.66 -10.00
N ARG A 55 -6.28 16.53 -10.09
CA ARG A 55 -6.96 15.26 -9.89
C ARG A 55 -6.75 14.35 -11.10
N VAL A 56 -6.36 13.10 -10.86
CA VAL A 56 -6.12 12.12 -11.93
C VAL A 56 -7.04 10.91 -11.74
N ASN A 57 -7.68 10.51 -12.85
CA ASN A 57 -8.43 9.26 -12.91
C ASN A 57 -7.98 8.52 -14.18
N GLY A 58 -7.37 7.36 -14.00
CA GLY A 58 -6.81 6.55 -15.08
C GLY A 58 -7.23 5.09 -14.96
N SER A 59 -7.47 4.46 -16.10
CA SER A 59 -7.68 3.01 -16.16
C SER A 59 -7.04 2.43 -17.42
N ALA A 60 -6.38 1.29 -17.26
CA ALA A 60 -5.79 0.54 -18.34
C ALA A 60 -6.10 -0.96 -18.18
N ALA A 61 -6.18 -1.69 -19.30
CA ALA A 61 -6.15 -3.14 -19.24
C ALA A 61 -4.71 -3.62 -19.04
N THR A 62 -3.79 -3.06 -19.83
CA THR A 62 -2.35 -3.31 -19.70
C THR A 62 -1.63 -1.98 -19.83
N GLY A 63 -0.78 -1.68 -18.86
CA GLY A 63 0.02 -0.46 -18.86
C GLY A 63 0.35 0.04 -17.48
N ASP A 64 1.50 0.67 -17.39
CA ASP A 64 2.02 1.27 -16.18
C ASP A 64 1.51 2.70 -16.03
N PHE A 65 1.33 3.10 -14.78
CA PHE A 65 1.10 4.49 -14.41
C PHE A 65 2.31 5.01 -13.63
N THR A 66 2.96 6.04 -14.16
CA THR A 66 4.05 6.71 -13.47
C THR A 66 3.71 8.19 -13.36
N ALA A 67 3.85 8.75 -12.17
CA ALA A 67 3.67 10.18 -11.95
C ALA A 67 4.79 10.72 -11.07
N ASP A 68 5.50 11.70 -11.63
CA ASP A 68 6.51 12.48 -10.93
C ASP A 68 5.88 13.77 -10.40
N GLY A 69 6.30 14.21 -9.21
CA GLY A 69 5.79 15.41 -8.57
C GLY A 69 4.53 15.18 -7.76
N SER A 70 3.65 16.18 -7.66
CA SER A 70 2.50 16.14 -6.73
C SER A 70 1.17 16.15 -7.47
N LEU A 71 0.40 15.08 -7.30
CA LEU A 71 -0.99 14.99 -7.74
C LEU A 71 -1.96 15.38 -6.61
N GLY A 72 -3.19 15.72 -6.98
CA GLY A 72 -4.33 15.81 -6.07
C GLY A 72 -4.92 14.43 -5.81
N GLU A 73 -6.25 14.35 -5.70
CA GLU A 73 -6.94 13.05 -5.59
C GLU A 73 -6.61 12.16 -6.80
N CYS A 74 -6.18 10.92 -6.54
CA CYS A 74 -5.69 10.01 -7.56
C CYS A 74 -6.48 8.69 -7.53
N THR A 75 -7.07 8.31 -8.65
CA THR A 75 -7.73 7.00 -8.82
C THR A 75 -7.14 6.32 -10.05
N LEU A 76 -6.37 5.26 -9.83
CA LEU A 76 -5.72 4.50 -10.91
C LEU A 76 -6.07 3.02 -10.80
N ALA A 77 -6.37 2.42 -11.95
CA ALA A 77 -6.66 1.01 -12.04
C ALA A 77 -6.01 0.39 -13.29
N THR A 78 -5.30 -0.71 -13.11
CA THR A 78 -4.79 -1.52 -14.22
C THR A 78 -5.03 -3.00 -13.94
N MET A 79 -5.15 -3.82 -14.98
CA MET A 79 -5.17 -5.27 -14.80
C MET A 79 -3.75 -5.83 -14.81
N ASP A 80 -2.86 -5.25 -15.63
CA ASP A 80 -1.50 -5.70 -15.83
C ASP A 80 -0.58 -4.49 -15.97
N GLY A 81 0.20 -4.19 -14.95
CA GLY A 81 1.11 -3.05 -14.93
C GLY A 81 1.33 -2.49 -13.54
N ASP A 82 2.35 -1.72 -13.42
CA ASP A 82 2.79 -1.09 -12.18
C ASP A 82 2.20 0.31 -11.99
N ILE A 83 2.06 0.71 -10.74
CA ILE A 83 1.65 2.07 -10.37
C ILE A 83 2.76 2.68 -9.52
N ARG A 84 3.39 3.74 -10.04
CA ARG A 84 4.46 4.48 -9.36
C ARG A 84 4.11 5.94 -9.21
N LEU A 85 4.03 6.42 -7.97
CA LEU A 85 3.66 7.79 -7.65
C LEU A 85 4.71 8.41 -6.71
N ASP A 86 5.07 9.66 -6.96
CA ASP A 86 5.86 10.41 -5.99
C ASP A 86 4.97 10.87 -4.83
N ARG A 87 4.13 11.85 -5.06
CA ARG A 87 3.23 12.40 -4.04
C ARG A 87 1.82 12.55 -4.60
N THR A 88 0.85 12.19 -3.79
CA THR A 88 -0.56 12.35 -4.15
C THR A 88 -1.39 12.74 -2.92
N GLY A 89 -2.51 13.41 -3.16
CA GLY A 89 -3.59 13.52 -2.17
C GLY A 89 -4.23 12.15 -1.93
N PRO A 90 -5.51 12.10 -1.51
CA PRO A 90 -6.19 10.82 -1.31
C PRO A 90 -6.07 9.91 -2.54
N ALA A 91 -5.72 8.64 -2.32
CA ALA A 91 -5.39 7.71 -3.40
C ALA A 91 -6.24 6.45 -3.36
N ARG A 92 -6.75 6.06 -4.53
CA ARG A 92 -7.34 4.74 -4.75
C ARG A 92 -6.59 4.06 -5.90
N LEU A 93 -5.77 3.06 -5.55
CA LEU A 93 -4.84 2.40 -6.47
C LEU A 93 -5.20 0.91 -6.56
N ARG A 94 -5.36 0.43 -7.78
CA ARG A 94 -5.70 -0.98 -8.02
C ARG A 94 -4.89 -1.56 -9.17
N THR A 95 -4.27 -2.71 -8.93
CA THR A 95 -3.69 -3.56 -9.97
C THR A 95 -4.03 -5.02 -9.71
N GLU A 96 -4.24 -5.80 -10.77
CA GLU A 96 -4.40 -7.27 -10.61
C GLU A 96 -3.02 -7.95 -10.63
N ARG A 97 -2.10 -7.48 -11.51
CA ARG A 97 -0.71 -7.95 -11.61
C ARG A 97 0.20 -6.76 -11.79
N GLY A 98 1.05 -6.50 -10.83
CA GLY A 98 2.01 -5.40 -10.83
C GLY A 98 2.24 -4.84 -9.43
N ASP A 99 3.27 -4.04 -9.31
CA ASP A 99 3.68 -3.42 -8.08
C ASP A 99 3.01 -2.05 -7.91
N VAL A 100 2.74 -1.70 -6.66
CA VAL A 100 2.28 -0.36 -6.29
C VAL A 100 3.34 0.30 -5.42
N THR A 101 3.89 1.40 -5.90
CA THR A 101 4.88 2.20 -5.17
C THR A 101 4.40 3.63 -5.06
N ALA A 102 4.41 4.18 -3.86
CA ALA A 102 4.16 5.61 -3.63
C ALA A 102 5.12 6.14 -2.56
N LYS A 103 5.70 7.32 -2.78
CA LYS A 103 6.54 7.94 -1.76
C LYS A 103 5.69 8.57 -0.66
N ARG A 104 4.65 9.33 -1.03
CA ARG A 104 3.78 9.97 -0.05
C ARG A 104 2.33 10.04 -0.52
N ILE A 105 1.41 9.69 0.38
CA ILE A 105 -0.03 9.84 0.20
C ILE A 105 -0.56 10.75 1.29
N ASP A 106 -1.05 11.95 0.91
CA ASP A 106 -1.65 12.91 1.82
C ASP A 106 -3.16 12.68 1.90
N GLY A 107 -3.60 11.97 2.90
CA GLY A 107 -5.00 11.59 3.15
C GLY A 107 -5.25 10.09 3.07
N MET A 108 -6.47 9.71 2.75
CA MET A 108 -6.88 8.31 2.74
C MET A 108 -6.23 7.53 1.59
N ALA A 109 -5.63 6.39 1.90
CA ALA A 109 -5.07 5.44 0.95
C ALA A 109 -5.92 4.17 0.86
N GLU A 110 -6.40 3.82 -0.32
CA GLU A 110 -7.01 2.52 -0.63
C GLU A 110 -6.17 1.83 -1.71
N ILE A 111 -5.49 0.74 -1.36
CA ILE A 111 -4.59 0.04 -2.27
C ILE A 111 -5.01 -1.42 -2.37
N VAL A 112 -5.20 -1.90 -3.59
CA VAL A 112 -5.59 -3.29 -3.86
C VAL A 112 -4.67 -3.86 -4.94
N THR A 113 -3.97 -4.95 -4.62
CA THR A 113 -3.21 -5.72 -5.62
C THR A 113 -3.51 -7.21 -5.52
N GLY A 114 -3.60 -7.86 -6.67
CA GLY A 114 -3.78 -9.31 -6.76
C GLY A 114 -2.43 -10.03 -6.63
N SER A 115 -1.43 -9.60 -7.39
CA SER A 115 -0.07 -10.15 -7.35
C SER A 115 0.94 -9.05 -7.62
N GLY A 116 1.80 -8.79 -6.66
CA GLY A 116 2.82 -7.74 -6.70
C GLY A 116 3.13 -7.20 -5.31
N GLN A 117 4.12 -6.36 -5.23
CA GLN A 117 4.52 -5.72 -3.98
C GLN A 117 3.77 -4.40 -3.79
N VAL A 118 3.50 -4.07 -2.54
CA VAL A 118 3.02 -2.75 -2.16
C VAL A 118 4.10 -2.07 -1.32
N ARG A 119 4.58 -0.93 -1.78
CA ARG A 119 5.54 -0.11 -1.04
C ARG A 119 5.05 1.33 -0.95
N VAL A 120 4.86 1.80 0.27
CA VAL A 120 4.53 3.20 0.53
C VAL A 120 5.45 3.73 1.62
N ASP A 121 6.17 4.81 1.33
CA ASP A 121 7.08 5.36 2.33
C ASP A 121 6.29 6.13 3.41
N GLU A 122 5.32 6.99 3.03
CA GLU A 122 4.55 7.75 4.02
C GLU A 122 3.06 7.85 3.65
N ILE A 123 2.19 7.58 4.64
CA ILE A 123 0.74 7.80 4.53
C ILE A 123 0.32 8.76 5.64
N ASP A 124 -0.02 9.99 5.26
CA ASP A 124 -0.56 10.98 6.19
C ASP A 124 -2.09 10.91 6.21
N GLY A 125 -2.60 9.89 6.85
CA GLY A 125 -4.02 9.57 6.93
C GLY A 125 -4.29 8.11 7.20
N ALA A 126 -5.55 7.71 7.05
CA ALA A 126 -5.97 6.32 7.19
C ALA A 126 -5.65 5.50 5.93
N ALA A 127 -5.37 4.21 6.09
CA ALA A 127 -5.07 3.32 4.97
C ALA A 127 -5.82 1.98 5.05
N GLU A 128 -6.34 1.54 3.92
CA GLU A 128 -6.82 0.18 3.70
C GLU A 128 -6.02 -0.45 2.56
N ILE A 129 -5.29 -1.54 2.86
CA ILE A 129 -4.43 -2.22 1.89
C ILE A 129 -4.83 -3.68 1.82
N LYS A 130 -5.10 -4.15 0.61
CA LYS A 130 -5.40 -5.55 0.29
C LYS A 130 -4.39 -6.05 -0.71
N ASN A 131 -3.64 -7.08 -0.33
CA ASN A 131 -2.67 -7.75 -1.19
C ASN A 131 -2.90 -9.26 -1.15
N SER A 132 -3.14 -9.88 -2.29
CA SER A 132 -3.34 -11.32 -2.30
C SER A 132 -2.01 -12.08 -2.30
N ASN A 133 -1.03 -11.66 -3.12
CA ASN A 133 0.27 -12.32 -3.20
C ASN A 133 1.38 -11.29 -3.40
N GLY A 134 2.23 -11.15 -2.42
CA GLY A 134 3.38 -10.25 -2.41
C GLY A 134 3.54 -9.53 -1.07
N ASN A 135 4.70 -8.96 -0.88
CA ASN A 135 5.02 -8.27 0.36
C ASN A 135 4.39 -6.87 0.39
N THR A 136 4.08 -6.42 1.60
CA THR A 136 3.56 -5.07 1.86
C THR A 136 4.52 -4.33 2.78
N TRP A 137 5.01 -3.19 2.34
CA TRP A 137 5.95 -2.35 3.06
C TRP A 137 5.40 -0.95 3.22
N ILE A 138 5.32 -0.48 4.47
CA ILE A 138 4.87 0.88 4.82
C ILE A 138 5.87 1.43 5.82
N ASP A 139 6.55 2.53 5.50
CA ASP A 139 7.52 3.08 6.45
C ASP A 139 6.82 3.88 7.56
N GLN A 140 5.83 4.72 7.22
CA GLN A 140 5.10 5.50 8.22
C GLN A 140 3.62 5.64 7.88
N VAL A 141 2.77 5.55 8.91
CA VAL A 141 1.33 5.85 8.81
C VAL A 141 0.85 6.63 10.02
N THR A 142 0.15 7.75 9.78
CA THR A 142 -0.34 8.63 10.85
C THR A 142 -1.75 8.26 11.33
N GLY A 143 -2.60 7.76 10.46
CA GLY A 143 -3.98 7.34 10.75
C GLY A 143 -4.14 5.85 10.93
N ALA A 144 -5.39 5.40 11.05
CA ALA A 144 -5.72 3.99 11.21
C ALA A 144 -5.30 3.17 9.98
N LEU A 145 -4.67 2.00 10.20
CA LEU A 145 -4.15 1.11 9.18
C LEU A 145 -4.90 -0.22 9.20
N HIS A 146 -5.51 -0.58 8.09
CA HIS A 146 -6.16 -1.87 7.89
C HIS A 146 -5.46 -2.66 6.77
N LEU A 147 -4.91 -3.82 7.12
CA LEU A 147 -4.19 -4.70 6.21
C LEU A 147 -4.89 -6.05 6.06
N LYS A 148 -5.04 -6.50 4.82
CA LYS A 148 -5.48 -7.86 4.48
C LYS A 148 -4.52 -8.44 3.45
N VAL A 149 -3.70 -9.40 3.87
CA VAL A 149 -2.71 -10.04 3.01
C VAL A 149 -2.96 -11.54 3.01
N ALA A 150 -3.06 -12.17 1.84
CA ALA A 150 -3.22 -13.61 1.84
C ALA A 150 -1.85 -14.30 1.95
N ASN A 151 -0.89 -13.96 1.09
CA ASN A 151 0.44 -14.55 1.10
C ASN A 151 1.49 -13.46 0.91
N GLY A 152 2.38 -13.31 1.86
CA GLY A 152 3.47 -12.33 1.85
C GLY A 152 3.70 -11.70 3.21
N ASN A 153 4.86 -11.13 3.37
CA ASN A 153 5.26 -10.48 4.60
C ASN A 153 4.75 -9.03 4.66
N ILE A 154 4.45 -8.59 5.87
CA ILE A 154 4.01 -7.23 6.15
C ILE A 154 5.06 -6.56 7.01
N PHE A 155 5.54 -5.42 6.56
CA PHE A 155 6.43 -4.56 7.33
C PHE A 155 5.80 -3.18 7.50
N VAL A 156 5.74 -2.72 8.74
CA VAL A 156 5.32 -1.35 9.09
C VAL A 156 6.39 -0.74 9.98
N GLY A 157 7.00 0.34 9.53
CA GLY A 157 8.02 1.05 10.30
C GLY A 157 7.40 1.75 11.50
N GLN A 158 6.62 2.79 11.29
CA GLN A 158 6.00 3.58 12.36
C GLN A 158 4.49 3.67 12.20
N ALA A 159 3.76 3.24 13.23
CA ALA A 159 2.32 3.38 13.31
C ALA A 159 1.94 4.31 14.47
N HIS A 160 1.24 5.40 14.16
CA HIS A 160 0.85 6.42 15.13
C HIS A 160 -0.60 6.29 15.62
N ALA A 161 -1.35 5.33 15.08
CA ALA A 161 -2.76 5.08 15.42
C ALA A 161 -3.06 3.57 15.40
N ASP A 162 -4.35 3.22 15.32
CA ASP A 162 -4.80 1.84 15.33
C ASP A 162 -4.28 1.05 14.13
N VAL A 163 -3.84 -0.18 14.36
CA VAL A 163 -3.41 -1.12 13.31
C VAL A 163 -4.22 -2.40 13.41
N ALA A 164 -4.85 -2.79 12.31
CA ALA A 164 -5.51 -4.08 12.19
C ALA A 164 -4.93 -4.83 10.98
N SER A 165 -4.32 -5.98 11.22
CA SER A 165 -3.74 -6.83 10.17
C SER A 165 -4.29 -8.24 10.23
N LYS A 166 -4.70 -8.74 9.07
CA LYS A 166 -5.06 -10.15 8.88
C LYS A 166 -4.25 -10.74 7.74
N SER A 167 -3.47 -11.78 8.05
CA SER A 167 -2.71 -12.55 7.06
C SER A 167 -3.12 -14.02 7.08
N ALA A 168 -2.94 -14.71 5.98
CA ALA A 168 -3.02 -16.16 5.98
C ALA A 168 -1.63 -16.78 6.13
N ASN A 169 -0.66 -16.35 5.32
CA ASN A 169 0.71 -16.86 5.34
C ASN A 169 1.70 -15.70 5.19
N GLY A 170 2.63 -15.61 6.10
CA GLY A 170 3.69 -14.61 6.12
C GLY A 170 3.80 -13.92 7.47
N ASP A 171 4.95 -13.32 7.67
CA ASP A 171 5.30 -12.65 8.90
C ASP A 171 4.75 -11.21 8.91
N THR A 172 4.42 -10.73 10.09
CA THR A 172 4.02 -9.33 10.28
C THR A 172 4.94 -8.68 11.30
N ARG A 173 5.65 -7.65 10.86
CA ARG A 173 6.56 -6.88 11.71
C ARG A 173 6.14 -5.42 11.74
N ILE A 174 5.92 -4.91 12.95
CA ILE A 174 5.71 -3.49 13.21
C ILE A 174 6.87 -3.02 14.08
N GLU A 175 7.73 -2.14 13.54
CA GLU A 175 8.92 -1.69 14.27
C GLU A 175 8.57 -0.80 15.45
N GLN A 176 7.58 0.09 15.28
CA GLN A 176 7.23 1.05 16.30
C GLN A 176 5.75 1.37 16.32
N VAL A 177 5.12 1.13 17.47
CA VAL A 177 3.76 1.58 17.78
C VAL A 177 3.82 2.56 18.94
N THR A 178 3.14 3.71 18.79
CA THR A 178 3.14 4.76 19.80
C THR A 178 1.89 4.70 20.67
N ARG A 179 0.71 4.44 20.11
CA ARG A 179 -0.58 4.46 20.82
C ARG A 179 -1.65 3.71 20.04
N GLY A 180 -2.79 3.49 20.68
CA GLY A 180 -3.99 2.94 20.04
C GLY A 180 -4.14 1.44 20.23
N ARG A 181 -4.81 0.79 19.29
CA ARG A 181 -5.04 -0.66 19.29
C ARG A 181 -4.29 -1.32 18.15
N VAL A 182 -3.56 -2.39 18.46
CA VAL A 182 -2.88 -3.24 17.49
C VAL A 182 -3.55 -4.61 17.53
N ASP A 183 -4.22 -5.01 16.45
CA ASP A 183 -4.85 -6.33 16.30
C ASP A 183 -4.22 -7.05 15.12
N LEU A 184 -3.33 -8.01 15.41
CA LEU A 184 -2.62 -8.80 14.42
C LEU A 184 -3.08 -10.24 14.45
N GLN A 185 -3.44 -10.78 13.28
CA GLN A 185 -3.87 -12.16 13.13
C GLN A 185 -3.20 -12.78 11.91
N THR A 186 -2.50 -13.90 12.10
CA THR A 186 -2.00 -14.72 11.00
C THR A 186 -2.34 -16.19 11.23
N ARG A 187 -2.46 -16.96 10.17
CA ARG A 187 -2.59 -18.41 10.29
C ARG A 187 -1.22 -19.06 10.45
N THR A 188 -0.26 -18.62 9.63
CA THR A 188 1.11 -19.12 9.64
C THR A 188 2.07 -17.96 9.42
N GLY A 189 2.99 -17.77 10.34
CA GLY A 189 3.99 -16.72 10.33
C GLY A 189 4.21 -16.11 11.69
N ASP A 190 5.28 -15.39 11.82
CA ASP A 190 5.70 -14.74 13.05
C ASP A 190 5.10 -13.32 13.15
N LEU A 191 4.84 -12.93 14.39
CA LEU A 191 4.34 -11.58 14.70
C LEU A 191 5.37 -10.86 15.58
N GLU A 192 5.94 -9.77 15.08
CA GLU A 192 6.87 -8.93 15.81
C GLU A 192 6.33 -7.52 16.01
N ILE A 193 6.32 -7.04 17.26
CA ILE A 193 5.75 -5.73 17.60
C ILE A 193 6.71 -4.97 18.51
N GLY A 194 7.19 -3.83 18.02
CA GLY A 194 7.96 -2.86 18.77
C GLY A 194 7.05 -1.82 19.45
N ILE A 195 7.13 -1.73 20.76
CA ILE A 195 6.38 -0.73 21.55
C ILE A 195 7.31 0.44 21.87
N ASN A 196 6.88 1.64 21.53
CA ASN A 196 7.67 2.84 21.77
C ASN A 196 8.06 3.00 23.25
N LEU A 197 9.23 3.58 23.49
CA LEU A 197 9.68 3.93 24.85
C LEU A 197 8.67 4.90 25.49
N GLY A 198 8.35 4.67 26.76
CA GLY A 198 7.37 5.47 27.50
C GLY A 198 5.90 5.13 27.19
N THR A 199 5.62 4.17 26.29
CA THR A 199 4.27 3.67 26.05
C THR A 199 3.99 2.45 26.91
N ALA A 200 2.91 2.49 27.70
CA ALA A 200 2.43 1.33 28.45
C ALA A 200 1.62 0.40 27.53
N ALA A 201 1.83 -0.92 27.64
CA ALA A 201 1.19 -1.91 26.78
C ALA A 201 0.30 -2.86 27.57
N LEU A 202 -0.95 -3.04 27.13
CA LEU A 202 -1.81 -4.12 27.56
C LEU A 202 -1.79 -5.22 26.49
N LEU A 203 -1.35 -6.42 26.86
CA LEU A 203 -1.10 -7.53 25.94
C LEU A 203 -2.17 -8.63 26.07
N ASP A 204 -2.79 -9.02 24.95
CA ASP A 204 -3.62 -10.21 24.77
C ASP A 204 -3.02 -11.01 23.60
N VAL A 205 -2.09 -11.91 23.92
CA VAL A 205 -1.29 -12.61 22.90
C VAL A 205 -1.48 -14.12 23.03
N ASN A 206 -1.62 -14.80 21.89
CA ASN A 206 -1.81 -16.25 21.84
C ASN A 206 -1.21 -16.84 20.56
N CYS A 207 -0.37 -17.85 20.70
CA CYS A 207 0.05 -18.72 19.60
C CYS A 207 -0.44 -20.15 19.85
N GLN A 208 -0.88 -20.86 18.80
CA GLN A 208 -1.31 -22.25 18.94
C GLN A 208 -0.12 -23.20 18.84
N ALA A 209 0.82 -22.93 17.95
CA ALA A 209 2.05 -23.68 17.76
C ALA A 209 3.22 -22.71 17.57
N GLY A 210 4.05 -22.57 18.58
CA GLY A 210 5.17 -21.63 18.67
C GLY A 210 5.34 -21.09 20.07
N THR A 211 6.11 -20.02 20.19
CA THR A 211 6.45 -19.39 21.47
C THR A 211 6.00 -17.93 21.53
N VAL A 212 5.72 -17.45 22.73
CA VAL A 212 5.48 -16.03 23.00
C VAL A 212 6.66 -15.49 23.77
N HIS A 213 7.39 -14.56 23.18
CA HIS A 213 8.51 -13.87 23.80
C HIS A 213 8.14 -12.43 24.11
N ASN A 214 7.97 -12.11 25.40
CA ASN A 214 7.71 -10.75 25.85
C ASN A 214 8.98 -10.18 26.48
N ALA A 215 9.62 -9.24 25.78
CA ALA A 215 10.80 -8.53 26.23
C ALA A 215 10.48 -7.13 26.83
N LEU A 216 9.21 -6.83 27.11
CA LEU A 216 8.82 -5.66 27.89
C LEU A 216 9.04 -5.94 29.37
N GLY A 217 9.68 -5.04 30.09
CA GLY A 217 9.74 -5.11 31.55
C GLY A 217 8.32 -5.08 32.15
N ALA A 218 8.14 -5.78 33.29
CA ALA A 218 6.91 -5.65 34.06
C ALA A 218 6.75 -4.22 34.56
N SER A 219 5.52 -3.68 34.49
CA SER A 219 5.17 -2.35 34.98
C SER A 219 3.85 -2.46 35.76
N ASP A 220 3.77 -1.76 36.89
CA ASP A 220 2.58 -1.72 37.75
C ASP A 220 1.43 -0.85 37.15
N GLY A 221 1.53 -0.50 35.88
CA GLY A 221 0.55 0.30 35.15
C GLY A 221 1.19 1.50 34.44
N PRO A 222 0.41 2.23 33.65
CA PRO A 222 0.93 3.40 32.95
C PRO A 222 1.18 4.54 33.95
N ASP A 223 2.30 5.22 33.79
CA ASP A 223 2.54 6.49 34.47
C ASP A 223 1.48 7.51 34.07
N LYS A 224 1.21 8.49 34.96
CA LYS A 224 0.27 9.57 34.65
C LYS A 224 0.70 10.32 33.40
N GLY A 225 -0.11 10.25 32.34
CA GLY A 225 0.17 10.88 31.04
C GLY A 225 0.94 10.00 30.04
N ALA A 226 1.29 8.77 30.39
CA ALA A 226 1.89 7.85 29.45
C ALA A 226 0.92 7.49 28.30
N GLN A 227 1.48 7.37 27.11
CA GLN A 227 0.76 6.80 25.96
C GLN A 227 0.42 5.33 26.26
N THR A 228 -0.70 4.86 25.77
CA THR A 228 -1.12 3.48 25.98
C THR A 228 -1.41 2.79 24.65
N VAL A 229 -0.99 1.52 24.55
CA VAL A 229 -1.31 0.65 23.43
C VAL A 229 -1.95 -0.63 23.94
N ARG A 230 -3.01 -1.07 23.26
CA ARG A 230 -3.59 -2.40 23.49
C ARG A 230 -3.21 -3.29 22.33
N VAL A 231 -2.42 -4.32 22.61
CA VAL A 231 -1.95 -5.28 21.61
C VAL A 231 -2.76 -6.56 21.75
N ARG A 232 -3.35 -6.99 20.65
CA ARG A 232 -3.91 -8.30 20.46
C ARG A 232 -3.19 -8.97 19.31
N ALA A 233 -2.44 -10.05 19.58
CA ALA A 233 -1.70 -10.76 18.56
C ALA A 233 -2.00 -12.26 18.62
N ARG A 234 -2.34 -12.84 17.47
CA ARG A 234 -2.73 -14.24 17.35
C ARG A 234 -2.10 -14.89 16.13
N THR A 235 -1.37 -15.97 16.32
CA THR A 235 -0.87 -16.81 15.23
C THR A 235 -1.31 -18.27 15.43
N GLY A 236 -1.60 -18.95 14.34
CA GLY A 236 -1.86 -20.39 14.37
C GLY A 236 -0.56 -21.19 14.48
N ALA A 237 0.44 -20.84 13.68
CA ALA A 237 1.78 -21.44 13.72
C ALA A 237 2.83 -20.34 13.46
N GLY A 238 3.72 -20.14 14.42
CA GLY A 238 4.77 -19.12 14.43
C GLY A 238 4.94 -18.51 15.81
N ASP A 239 5.93 -17.68 15.96
CA ASP A 239 6.30 -17.04 17.21
C ASP A 239 5.70 -15.63 17.32
N ILE A 240 5.49 -15.17 18.55
CA ILE A 240 5.07 -13.79 18.82
C ILE A 240 6.15 -13.12 19.66
N VAL A 241 6.73 -12.06 19.14
CA VAL A 241 7.77 -11.27 19.81
C VAL A 241 7.25 -9.88 20.10
N ILE A 242 7.21 -9.50 21.37
CA ILE A 242 6.89 -8.13 21.80
C ILE A 242 8.16 -7.54 22.42
N ARG A 243 8.62 -6.43 21.90
CA ARG A 243 9.85 -5.77 22.36
C ARG A 243 9.71 -4.25 22.46
N ARG A 244 10.67 -3.60 23.06
CA ARG A 244 10.79 -2.14 22.94
C ARG A 244 11.27 -1.78 21.54
N ALA A 245 10.66 -0.75 20.97
CA ALA A 245 11.13 -0.18 19.71
C ALA A 245 12.58 0.34 19.89
N GLN A 246 13.40 0.11 18.88
CA GLN A 246 14.73 0.72 18.86
C GLN A 246 14.59 2.19 18.44
N PRO A 247 15.33 3.12 19.06
CA PRO A 247 15.36 4.49 18.57
C PRO A 247 15.93 4.51 17.14
N VAL A 248 15.25 5.20 16.25
CA VAL A 248 15.70 5.46 14.87
C VAL A 248 16.75 6.56 14.89
#